data_e218a822e705c297fd370c4e302d8e15
#
_entry.id   e218a822e705c297fd370c4e302d8e15
#
_cell.length_a   1.000
_cell.length_b   1.000
_cell.length_c   1.000
_cell.angle_alpha   90.00
_cell.angle_beta   90.00
_cell.angle_gamma   90.00
#
_symmetry.space_group_name_H-M   'P 1'
#
loop_
_entity.id
_entity.type
_entity.pdbx_description
1 polymer ?
#
loop_
_entity_poly.entity_id
_entity_poly.type
_entity_poly.pdbx_seq_one_letter_code
_entity_poly.pdbx_strand_id
1 'polypeptide(L)'
;MATDEHATPTGTGTTETAIHGTVAPGFEAVRDAFAGNFATQGDVGASVAITVGGDLVVDLWGGTATFDGPDDDEAGVPGVEGDWQEDTIINVWSTTKTMAALCCLMLADRGELDLYEPIATYWPEFAANGKETVATRHVLSHTAGLSGWDEPLTMFDLLDHDKLVTLHAAQAPWWEPGTKSGYHAISQGYLLGEIVKRIDGRSLGTFFAEEVAGPLGADFHIGTPASCDSRVARVIPPPSPLGEEGADHDSIAYRTLANPALTADFSWRKDWRRAEIPAAGGHGNARSVALCHTPTACGGTAHGVTLLSEDGVARIFDQQIEGPDLILPLELNMGMGFGLPGPMLPVPNPRTCFWGGWGGSLAIIDVDAQISFSYVMNRMGEGTTGDLRGAGLLLAAYGAMMA
;
A
#
# COMPACT_ATOMS: atom_id res chain seq x y z
N MET A 1 -60.33 14.91 29.83
CA MET A 1 -58.95 15.33 30.07
C MET A 1 -58.11 14.05 30.20
N ALA A 2 -57.49 13.62 29.18
CA ALA A 2 -56.55 12.51 29.17
C ALA A 2 -55.20 13.09 28.71
N THR A 3 -54.21 13.05 29.55
CA THR A 3 -52.86 13.51 29.32
C THR A 3 -52.11 12.38 28.64
N ASP A 4 -51.76 12.58 27.36
CA ASP A 4 -50.82 11.75 26.59
C ASP A 4 -49.39 11.98 27.13
N GLU A 5 -48.85 10.99 27.83
CA GLU A 5 -47.41 10.93 28.14
C GLU A 5 -46.66 10.43 26.89
N HIS A 6 -45.97 11.35 26.21
CA HIS A 6 -44.98 11.03 25.20
C HIS A 6 -43.77 10.39 25.88
N ALA A 7 -43.66 9.06 25.77
CA ALA A 7 -42.43 8.35 26.09
C ALA A 7 -41.37 8.64 25.04
N THR A 8 -40.33 9.37 25.43
CA THR A 8 -39.08 9.56 24.66
C THR A 8 -38.34 8.21 24.62
N PRO A 9 -37.92 7.70 23.46
CA PRO A 9 -37.06 6.53 23.43
C PRO A 9 -35.63 6.98 23.78
N THR A 10 -35.23 6.73 25.03
CA THR A 10 -33.85 6.76 25.47
C THR A 10 -33.24 5.40 25.22
N GLY A 11 -32.22 5.34 24.36
CA GLY A 11 -31.41 4.14 24.22
C GLY A 11 -30.79 3.98 22.86
N THR A 12 -29.88 4.89 22.44
CA THR A 12 -28.85 4.53 21.46
C THR A 12 -27.78 3.72 22.19
N GLY A 13 -28.03 2.45 22.38
CA GLY A 13 -27.01 1.50 22.75
C GLY A 13 -26.06 1.37 21.54
N THR A 14 -24.92 1.99 21.60
CA THR A 14 -23.81 1.67 20.70
C THR A 14 -23.43 0.23 21.00
N THR A 15 -23.82 -0.70 20.15
CA THR A 15 -23.32 -2.09 20.23
C THR A 15 -21.82 -2.02 20.03
N GLU A 16 -21.08 -2.44 21.05
CA GLU A 16 -19.62 -2.53 20.98
C GLU A 16 -19.24 -3.46 19.82
N THR A 17 -18.32 -3.02 18.95
CA THR A 17 -17.87 -3.82 17.81
C THR A 17 -17.11 -5.04 18.32
N ALA A 18 -17.53 -6.24 17.91
CA ALA A 18 -16.82 -7.46 18.25
C ALA A 18 -15.44 -7.49 17.57
N ILE A 19 -14.39 -7.70 18.37
CA ILE A 19 -13.01 -7.86 17.90
C ILE A 19 -12.64 -9.34 18.02
N HIS A 20 -12.30 -9.92 16.88
CA HIS A 20 -11.90 -11.31 16.72
C HIS A 20 -10.38 -11.45 16.57
N GLY A 21 -9.89 -12.70 16.65
CA GLY A 21 -8.49 -13.02 16.45
C GLY A 21 -7.69 -13.19 17.74
N THR A 22 -6.39 -13.16 17.63
CA THR A 22 -5.45 -13.51 18.71
C THR A 22 -4.51 -12.36 19.03
N VAL A 23 -4.09 -12.30 20.30
CA VAL A 23 -3.09 -11.37 20.82
C VAL A 23 -2.20 -12.16 21.78
N ALA A 24 -0.89 -12.11 21.56
CA ALA A 24 0.07 -12.69 22.47
C ALA A 24 0.11 -11.92 23.82
N PRO A 25 0.45 -12.60 24.95
CA PRO A 25 0.57 -11.93 26.23
C PRO A 25 1.53 -10.73 26.16
N GLY A 26 1.09 -9.60 26.71
CA GLY A 26 1.80 -8.32 26.69
C GLY A 26 1.35 -7.35 25.55
N PHE A 27 0.63 -7.84 24.54
CA PHE A 27 0.15 -7.00 23.44
C PHE A 27 -1.33 -6.60 23.56
N GLU A 28 -1.97 -6.80 24.72
CA GLU A 28 -3.39 -6.52 24.95
C GLU A 28 -3.74 -5.06 24.64
N ALA A 29 -2.81 -4.11 24.88
CA ALA A 29 -3.00 -2.70 24.55
C ALA A 29 -3.26 -2.45 23.06
N VAL A 30 -2.78 -3.33 22.17
CA VAL A 30 -3.07 -3.23 20.72
C VAL A 30 -4.54 -3.59 20.45
N ARG A 31 -5.10 -4.61 21.14
CA ARG A 31 -6.51 -4.95 21.05
C ARG A 31 -7.40 -3.80 21.51
N ASP A 32 -7.03 -3.16 22.65
CA ASP A 32 -7.79 -2.02 23.20
C ASP A 32 -7.75 -0.83 22.24
N ALA A 33 -6.57 -0.52 21.68
CA ALA A 33 -6.40 0.53 20.67
C ALA A 33 -7.21 0.23 19.39
N PHE A 34 -7.23 -1.03 18.94
CA PHE A 34 -7.99 -1.45 17.77
C PHE A 34 -9.49 -1.33 17.98
N ALA A 35 -10.00 -1.75 19.14
CA ALA A 35 -11.38 -1.52 19.54
C ALA A 35 -11.73 -0.02 19.62
N GLY A 36 -10.78 0.79 20.12
CA GLY A 36 -10.89 2.24 20.16
C GLY A 36 -11.07 2.90 18.78
N ASN A 37 -10.45 2.36 17.73
CA ASN A 37 -10.61 2.86 16.37
C ASN A 37 -12.07 2.79 15.90
N PHE A 38 -12.78 1.71 16.19
CA PHE A 38 -14.22 1.57 15.88
C PHE A 38 -15.06 2.54 16.71
N ALA A 39 -14.74 2.71 17.99
CA ALA A 39 -15.50 3.54 18.89
C ALA A 39 -15.34 5.05 18.62
N THR A 40 -14.14 5.51 18.21
CA THR A 40 -13.79 6.94 18.21
C THR A 40 -13.15 7.45 16.93
N GLN A 41 -12.56 6.57 16.08
CA GLN A 41 -11.86 6.96 14.85
C GLN A 41 -12.67 6.61 13.59
N GLY A 42 -13.83 5.97 13.75
CA GLY A 42 -14.79 5.70 12.69
C GLY A 42 -14.44 4.52 11.79
N ASP A 43 -13.66 3.54 12.26
CA ASP A 43 -13.52 2.27 11.55
C ASP A 43 -14.89 1.59 11.37
N VAL A 44 -15.07 0.93 10.21
CA VAL A 44 -16.27 0.18 9.85
C VAL A 44 -15.94 -1.31 9.77
N GLY A 45 -14.95 -1.67 8.99
CA GLY A 45 -14.33 -2.97 8.96
C GLY A 45 -12.81 -2.82 8.82
N ALA A 46 -12.04 -3.57 9.59
CA ALA A 46 -10.59 -3.44 9.61
C ALA A 46 -9.90 -4.72 10.11
N SER A 47 -8.59 -4.78 9.86
CA SER A 47 -7.69 -5.75 10.50
C SER A 47 -6.34 -5.12 10.84
N VAL A 48 -5.67 -5.68 11.86
CA VAL A 48 -4.30 -5.33 12.25
C VAL A 48 -3.52 -6.62 12.55
N ALA A 49 -2.28 -6.68 12.07
CA ALA A 49 -1.39 -7.80 12.33
C ALA A 49 0.03 -7.34 12.62
N ILE A 50 0.70 -8.05 13.52
CA ILE A 50 2.06 -7.75 13.94
C ILE A 50 2.83 -9.05 14.09
N THR A 51 4.01 -9.12 13.47
CA THR A 51 4.99 -10.17 13.76
C THR A 51 6.17 -9.58 14.53
N VAL A 52 6.75 -10.34 15.44
CA VAL A 52 7.96 -9.99 16.19
C VAL A 52 8.89 -11.20 16.18
N GLY A 53 10.13 -11.01 15.71
CA GLY A 53 11.09 -12.10 15.59
C GLY A 53 10.61 -13.23 14.67
N GLY A 54 9.70 -12.94 13.77
CA GLY A 54 9.04 -13.91 12.89
C GLY A 54 7.66 -14.36 13.37
N ASP A 55 7.41 -14.42 14.66
CA ASP A 55 6.16 -14.94 15.22
C ASP A 55 5.01 -13.93 15.11
N LEU A 56 3.82 -14.40 14.72
CA LEU A 56 2.60 -13.59 14.65
C LEU A 56 2.07 -13.37 16.07
N VAL A 57 2.30 -12.18 16.63
CA VAL A 57 1.93 -11.82 18.02
C VAL A 57 0.58 -11.09 18.10
N VAL A 58 0.15 -10.44 17.04
CA VAL A 58 -1.17 -9.82 16.93
C VAL A 58 -1.77 -10.17 15.58
N ASP A 59 -3.00 -10.63 15.59
CA ASP A 59 -3.79 -10.91 14.40
C ASP A 59 -5.25 -10.67 14.75
N LEU A 60 -5.74 -9.46 14.47
CA LEU A 60 -7.07 -9.00 14.86
C LEU A 60 -7.85 -8.50 13.66
N TRP A 61 -9.14 -8.76 13.69
CA TRP A 61 -10.10 -8.20 12.73
C TRP A 61 -11.44 -7.94 13.42
N GLY A 62 -12.25 -7.07 12.81
CA GLY A 62 -13.57 -6.73 13.36
C GLY A 62 -14.37 -5.79 12.47
N GLY A 63 -15.60 -5.54 12.90
CA GLY A 63 -16.54 -4.70 12.19
C GLY A 63 -17.21 -5.40 11.02
N THR A 64 -17.65 -4.65 10.02
CA THR A 64 -18.38 -5.18 8.87
C THR A 64 -17.66 -4.97 7.54
N ALA A 65 -17.75 -5.96 6.67
CA ALA A 65 -17.32 -5.88 5.28
C ALA A 65 -18.41 -5.26 4.38
N THR A 66 -19.66 -5.16 4.88
CA THR A 66 -20.78 -4.57 4.15
C THR A 66 -20.57 -3.08 3.93
N PHE A 67 -20.89 -2.63 2.75
CA PHE A 67 -20.96 -1.22 2.39
C PHE A 67 -22.40 -0.87 1.97
N ASP A 68 -23.06 0.00 2.73
CA ASP A 68 -24.42 0.48 2.48
C ASP A 68 -24.47 1.63 1.42
N GLY A 69 -23.57 1.59 0.48
CA GLY A 69 -23.51 2.54 -0.63
C GLY A 69 -24.33 2.07 -1.83
N PRO A 70 -24.38 2.90 -2.89
CA PRO A 70 -25.07 2.52 -4.11
C PRO A 70 -24.48 1.24 -4.68
N ASP A 71 -25.35 0.29 -5.03
CA ASP A 71 -24.92 -0.85 -5.82
C ASP A 71 -24.44 -0.35 -7.17
N ASP A 72 -23.17 -0.59 -7.45
CA ASP A 72 -22.63 -0.37 -8.79
C ASP A 72 -22.79 -1.67 -9.59
N ASP A 73 -23.88 -1.76 -10.34
CA ASP A 73 -24.14 -2.87 -11.26
C ASP A 73 -23.03 -3.01 -12.33
N GLU A 74 -22.31 -1.90 -12.62
CA GLU A 74 -21.18 -1.89 -13.56
C GLU A 74 -19.92 -2.50 -12.96
N ALA A 75 -19.77 -2.58 -11.62
CA ALA A 75 -18.65 -3.25 -10.97
C ALA A 75 -18.59 -4.76 -11.30
N GLY A 76 -19.74 -5.35 -11.64
CA GLY A 76 -19.85 -6.73 -12.11
C GLY A 76 -19.58 -7.81 -11.03
N VAL A 77 -19.37 -7.41 -9.78
CA VAL A 77 -19.22 -8.31 -8.64
C VAL A 77 -19.93 -7.69 -7.44
N PRO A 78 -20.86 -8.41 -6.78
CA PRO A 78 -21.44 -7.97 -5.51
C PRO A 78 -20.34 -7.70 -4.50
N GLY A 79 -20.53 -6.69 -3.64
CA GLY A 79 -19.71 -6.55 -2.43
C GLY A 79 -19.94 -7.72 -1.49
N VAL A 80 -18.95 -8.01 -0.64
CA VAL A 80 -19.14 -8.94 0.47
C VAL A 80 -20.10 -8.32 1.49
N GLU A 81 -21.09 -9.10 1.92
CA GLU A 81 -22.03 -8.69 2.95
C GLU A 81 -21.72 -9.40 4.28
N GLY A 82 -22.00 -8.74 5.38
CA GLY A 82 -21.87 -9.27 6.73
C GLY A 82 -20.61 -8.80 7.45
N ASP A 83 -20.27 -9.51 8.53
CA ASP A 83 -19.14 -9.17 9.36
C ASP A 83 -17.81 -9.38 8.64
N TRP A 84 -16.81 -8.56 8.98
CA TRP A 84 -15.43 -8.76 8.53
C TRP A 84 -14.90 -10.08 9.08
N GLN A 85 -14.44 -10.96 8.20
CA GLN A 85 -13.95 -12.28 8.54
C GLN A 85 -12.43 -12.34 8.57
N GLU A 86 -11.90 -13.43 9.09
CA GLU A 86 -10.45 -13.73 9.14
C GLU A 86 -9.77 -13.65 7.77
N ASP A 87 -10.48 -14.08 6.73
CA ASP A 87 -10.00 -14.16 5.35
C ASP A 87 -10.54 -13.03 4.44
N THR A 88 -11.22 -12.04 5.01
CA THR A 88 -11.61 -10.85 4.25
C THR A 88 -10.37 -10.11 3.77
N ILE A 89 -10.31 -9.85 2.47
CA ILE A 89 -9.26 -9.05 1.83
C ILE A 89 -9.85 -7.78 1.24
N ILE A 90 -9.01 -6.78 1.04
CA ILE A 90 -9.42 -5.47 0.52
C ILE A 90 -8.31 -4.85 -0.34
N ASN A 91 -8.68 -3.92 -1.22
CA ASN A 91 -7.72 -3.10 -1.94
C ASN A 91 -6.93 -2.22 -0.97
N VAL A 92 -5.62 -2.41 -0.89
CA VAL A 92 -4.76 -1.70 0.08
C VAL A 92 -4.07 -0.47 -0.52
N TRP A 93 -4.44 -0.09 -1.73
CA TRP A 93 -3.87 1.07 -2.43
C TRP A 93 -2.34 1.05 -2.43
N SER A 94 -1.73 2.19 -2.09
CA SER A 94 -0.27 2.35 -2.21
C SER A 94 0.57 1.51 -1.24
N THR A 95 -0.02 0.84 -0.27
CA THR A 95 0.68 -0.22 0.47
C THR A 95 1.20 -1.31 -0.47
N THR A 96 0.55 -1.50 -1.64
CA THR A 96 1.03 -2.36 -2.74
C THR A 96 2.45 -2.06 -3.20
N LYS A 97 2.90 -0.81 -3.13
CA LYS A 97 4.24 -0.39 -3.56
C LYS A 97 5.36 -1.10 -2.81
N THR A 98 5.13 -1.44 -1.55
CA THR A 98 6.12 -2.17 -0.76
C THR A 98 6.39 -3.57 -1.32
N MET A 99 5.37 -4.19 -1.89
CA MET A 99 5.47 -5.50 -2.56
C MET A 99 6.22 -5.38 -3.89
N ALA A 100 5.92 -4.34 -4.68
CA ALA A 100 6.60 -4.10 -5.94
C ALA A 100 8.09 -3.76 -5.73
N ALA A 101 8.40 -2.96 -4.72
CA ALA A 101 9.78 -2.65 -4.32
C ALA A 101 10.53 -3.90 -3.89
N LEU A 102 9.90 -4.76 -3.07
CA LEU A 102 10.48 -6.03 -2.63
C LEU A 102 10.87 -6.93 -3.83
N CYS A 103 10.02 -7.04 -4.85
CA CYS A 103 10.34 -7.80 -6.07
C CYS A 103 11.61 -7.28 -6.77
N CYS A 104 11.74 -5.96 -6.91
CA CYS A 104 12.95 -5.37 -7.51
C CYS A 104 14.20 -5.56 -6.63
N LEU A 105 14.06 -5.46 -5.31
CA LEU A 105 15.15 -5.71 -4.37
C LEU A 105 15.60 -7.18 -4.40
N MET A 106 14.68 -8.13 -4.56
CA MET A 106 15.01 -9.55 -4.73
C MET A 106 15.82 -9.80 -6.00
N LEU A 107 15.43 -9.21 -7.14
CA LEU A 107 16.22 -9.28 -8.37
C LEU A 107 17.59 -8.64 -8.22
N ALA A 108 17.67 -7.52 -7.49
CA ALA A 108 18.94 -6.86 -7.22
C ALA A 108 19.85 -7.68 -6.29
N ASP A 109 19.28 -8.34 -5.30
CA ASP A 109 20.03 -9.19 -4.36
C ASP A 109 20.56 -10.46 -5.06
N ARG A 110 19.83 -10.97 -6.05
CA ARG A 110 20.26 -12.08 -6.91
C ARG A 110 21.32 -11.66 -7.96
N GLY A 111 21.60 -10.36 -8.10
CA GLY A 111 22.53 -9.83 -9.10
C GLY A 111 21.95 -9.78 -10.52
N GLU A 112 20.63 -9.91 -10.67
CA GLU A 112 19.92 -9.87 -11.94
C GLU A 112 19.53 -8.43 -12.33
N LEU A 113 19.41 -7.53 -11.35
CA LEU A 113 19.13 -6.11 -11.49
C LEU A 113 20.19 -5.27 -10.77
N ASP A 114 20.87 -4.37 -11.47
CA ASP A 114 21.61 -3.30 -10.82
C ASP A 114 20.73 -2.06 -10.67
N LEU A 115 20.46 -1.67 -9.42
CA LEU A 115 19.57 -0.54 -9.10
C LEU A 115 20.14 0.81 -9.56
N TYR A 116 21.44 0.90 -9.81
CA TYR A 116 22.15 2.11 -10.22
C TYR A 116 22.41 2.18 -11.72
N GLU A 117 22.35 1.04 -12.42
CA GLU A 117 22.44 1.00 -13.87
C GLU A 117 21.20 1.65 -14.52
N PRO A 118 21.36 2.28 -15.69
CA PRO A 118 20.23 2.80 -16.45
C PRO A 118 19.19 1.72 -16.75
N ILE A 119 17.91 2.03 -16.57
CA ILE A 119 16.78 1.15 -16.96
C ILE A 119 16.91 0.73 -18.42
N ALA A 120 17.46 1.59 -19.26
CA ALA A 120 17.71 1.31 -20.68
C ALA A 120 18.59 0.08 -20.94
N THR A 121 19.37 -0.36 -19.96
CA THR A 121 20.15 -1.62 -20.02
C THR A 121 19.22 -2.83 -20.15
N TYR A 122 18.07 -2.81 -19.48
CA TYR A 122 17.06 -3.88 -19.45
C TYR A 122 15.88 -3.59 -20.39
N TRP A 123 15.62 -2.29 -20.63
CA TRP A 123 14.52 -1.78 -21.44
C TRP A 123 15.03 -0.70 -22.40
N PRO A 124 15.62 -1.08 -23.55
CA PRO A 124 16.31 -0.14 -24.46
C PRO A 124 15.45 1.02 -24.95
N GLU A 125 14.14 0.76 -25.20
CA GLU A 125 13.21 1.79 -25.68
C GLU A 125 12.98 2.90 -24.65
N PHE A 126 13.25 2.64 -23.38
CA PHE A 126 13.12 3.63 -22.30
C PHE A 126 14.15 4.76 -22.40
N ALA A 127 15.28 4.58 -23.09
CA ALA A 127 16.32 5.60 -23.24
C ALA A 127 15.84 6.89 -23.92
N ALA A 128 14.72 6.85 -24.65
CA ALA A 128 14.24 8.00 -25.42
C ALA A 128 13.97 9.25 -24.56
N ASN A 129 14.12 10.42 -25.20
CA ASN A 129 13.72 11.72 -24.68
C ASN A 129 14.35 12.10 -23.32
N GLY A 130 15.66 11.86 -23.17
CA GLY A 130 16.44 12.31 -22.01
C GLY A 130 16.39 11.35 -20.82
N LYS A 131 16.04 10.07 -21.04
CA LYS A 131 15.99 9.05 -19.98
C LYS A 131 17.17 8.08 -19.98
N GLU A 132 18.23 8.37 -20.75
CA GLU A 132 19.40 7.49 -20.93
C GLU A 132 20.08 7.11 -19.61
N THR A 133 19.98 7.97 -18.60
CA THR A 133 20.62 7.79 -17.29
C THR A 133 19.64 7.48 -16.14
N VAL A 134 18.35 7.36 -16.46
CA VAL A 134 17.35 7.03 -15.43
C VAL A 134 17.56 5.59 -14.98
N ALA A 135 17.85 5.40 -13.69
CA ALA A 135 18.06 4.12 -13.06
C ALA A 135 16.84 3.66 -12.26
N THR A 136 16.74 2.36 -11.96
CA THR A 136 15.64 1.79 -11.18
C THR A 136 15.49 2.44 -9.80
N ARG A 137 16.60 2.83 -9.16
CA ARG A 137 16.59 3.59 -7.91
C ARG A 137 15.78 4.89 -7.97
N HIS A 138 15.78 5.56 -9.13
CA HIS A 138 15.00 6.79 -9.30
C HIS A 138 13.50 6.51 -9.33
N VAL A 139 13.07 5.37 -9.87
CA VAL A 139 11.66 4.94 -9.83
C VAL A 139 11.27 4.54 -8.41
N LEU A 140 12.11 3.75 -7.73
CA LEU A 140 11.90 3.30 -6.35
C LEU A 140 11.77 4.49 -5.37
N SER A 141 12.55 5.55 -5.57
CA SER A 141 12.57 6.73 -4.69
C SER A 141 11.70 7.89 -5.15
N HIS A 142 10.85 7.70 -6.16
CA HIS A 142 9.98 8.75 -6.71
C HIS A 142 10.73 9.94 -7.32
N THR A 143 11.95 9.74 -7.81
CA THR A 143 12.79 10.80 -8.37
C THR A 143 13.01 10.69 -9.89
N ALA A 144 12.30 9.77 -10.56
CA ALA A 144 12.50 9.54 -12.00
C ALA A 144 11.95 10.64 -12.92
N GLY A 145 11.13 11.56 -12.41
CA GLY A 145 10.48 12.59 -13.24
C GLY A 145 9.30 12.08 -14.06
N LEU A 146 8.77 10.91 -13.74
CA LEU A 146 7.73 10.21 -14.50
C LEU A 146 6.49 9.91 -13.64
N SER A 147 6.05 10.89 -12.85
CA SER A 147 4.95 10.69 -11.87
C SER A 147 3.57 10.49 -12.51
N GLY A 148 3.42 10.79 -13.80
CA GLY A 148 2.18 10.61 -14.56
C GLY A 148 2.46 10.59 -16.06
N TRP A 149 1.43 10.77 -16.87
CA TRP A 149 1.49 10.69 -18.34
C TRP A 149 1.12 12.03 -18.99
N ASP A 150 1.80 12.35 -20.10
CA ASP A 150 1.45 13.52 -20.94
C ASP A 150 0.18 13.27 -21.73
N GLU A 151 -0.03 12.04 -22.19
CA GLU A 151 -1.23 11.62 -22.93
C GLU A 151 -2.43 11.61 -21.98
N PRO A 152 -3.57 12.20 -22.37
CA PRO A 152 -4.82 12.09 -21.59
C PRO A 152 -5.28 10.64 -21.44
N LEU A 153 -5.51 10.23 -20.20
CA LEU A 153 -5.92 8.88 -19.85
C LEU A 153 -7.28 8.87 -19.17
N THR A 154 -7.99 7.76 -19.33
CA THR A 154 -9.15 7.36 -18.54
C THR A 154 -8.73 6.34 -17.47
N MET A 155 -9.56 6.12 -16.46
CA MET A 155 -9.33 5.05 -15.47
C MET A 155 -9.25 3.66 -16.13
N PHE A 156 -9.93 3.43 -17.25
CA PHE A 156 -9.85 2.16 -17.99
C PHE A 156 -8.49 1.93 -18.65
N ASP A 157 -7.76 2.98 -18.97
CA ASP A 157 -6.41 2.86 -19.51
C ASP A 157 -5.43 2.28 -18.46
N LEU A 158 -5.74 2.45 -17.16
CA LEU A 158 -4.96 1.82 -16.09
C LEU A 158 -5.03 0.28 -16.11
N LEU A 159 -5.95 -0.31 -16.85
CA LEU A 159 -6.07 -1.75 -17.01
C LEU A 159 -5.18 -2.31 -18.14
N ASP A 160 -4.55 -1.43 -18.92
CA ASP A 160 -3.68 -1.78 -20.06
C ASP A 160 -2.22 -1.47 -19.75
N HIS A 161 -1.51 -2.45 -19.20
CA HIS A 161 -0.10 -2.34 -18.84
C HIS A 161 0.76 -1.95 -20.05
N ASP A 162 0.59 -2.62 -21.19
CA ASP A 162 1.46 -2.44 -22.37
C ASP A 162 1.29 -1.04 -22.98
N LYS A 163 0.07 -0.48 -22.97
CA LYS A 163 -0.19 0.91 -23.36
C LYS A 163 0.61 1.88 -22.46
N LEU A 164 0.49 1.74 -21.15
CA LEU A 164 1.05 2.69 -20.19
C LEU A 164 2.58 2.68 -20.17
N VAL A 165 3.20 1.51 -20.27
CA VAL A 165 4.67 1.41 -20.36
C VAL A 165 5.20 1.94 -21.69
N THR A 166 4.46 1.77 -22.80
CA THR A 166 4.80 2.34 -24.09
C THR A 166 4.80 3.87 -24.05
N LEU A 167 3.78 4.46 -23.41
CA LEU A 167 3.73 5.91 -23.21
C LEU A 167 4.90 6.41 -22.35
N HIS A 168 5.24 5.74 -21.26
CA HIS A 168 6.40 6.09 -20.45
C HIS A 168 7.75 5.96 -21.20
N ALA A 169 7.88 4.94 -22.04
CA ALA A 169 9.08 4.79 -22.86
C ALA A 169 9.25 5.98 -23.85
N ALA A 170 8.14 6.51 -24.35
CA ALA A 170 8.14 7.64 -25.31
C ALA A 170 8.21 9.03 -24.64
N GLN A 171 7.77 9.17 -23.39
CA GLN A 171 7.64 10.45 -22.69
C GLN A 171 8.99 10.96 -22.18
N ALA A 172 9.19 12.29 -22.16
CA ALA A 172 10.28 12.94 -21.45
C ALA A 172 9.97 13.06 -19.93
N PRO A 173 10.97 13.04 -19.04
CA PRO A 173 10.73 13.30 -17.63
C PRO A 173 10.29 14.76 -17.41
N TRP A 174 9.40 14.97 -16.45
CA TRP A 174 8.87 16.31 -16.12
C TRP A 174 9.83 17.17 -15.31
N TRP A 175 10.85 16.57 -14.70
CA TRP A 175 11.98 17.22 -14.05
C TRP A 175 13.22 16.34 -14.20
N GLU A 176 14.38 16.93 -13.93
CA GLU A 176 15.65 16.22 -14.01
C GLU A 176 15.68 15.03 -13.03
N PRO A 177 15.85 13.79 -13.52
CA PRO A 177 15.86 12.60 -12.67
C PRO A 177 16.91 12.66 -11.56
N GLY A 178 16.50 12.22 -10.36
CA GLY A 178 17.37 12.21 -9.19
C GLY A 178 17.46 13.53 -8.42
N THR A 179 16.86 14.64 -8.92
CA THR A 179 17.03 15.97 -8.30
C THR A 179 15.92 16.38 -7.34
N LYS A 180 14.72 15.84 -7.52
CA LYS A 180 13.52 16.16 -6.71
C LYS A 180 12.67 14.92 -6.51
N SER A 181 12.02 14.84 -5.35
CA SER A 181 10.95 13.89 -5.10
C SER A 181 9.65 14.37 -5.71
N GLY A 182 8.94 13.49 -6.36
CA GLY A 182 7.59 13.70 -6.87
C GLY A 182 6.84 12.38 -6.92
N TYR A 183 5.94 12.17 -6.01
CA TYR A 183 5.27 10.91 -5.77
C TYR A 183 4.66 10.30 -7.06
N HIS A 184 5.19 9.18 -7.50
CA HIS A 184 4.69 8.42 -8.65
C HIS A 184 3.48 7.60 -8.21
N ALA A 185 2.33 8.26 -8.04
CA ALA A 185 1.14 7.71 -7.39
C ALA A 185 0.69 6.36 -8.00
N ILE A 186 0.66 6.28 -9.32
CA ILE A 186 0.25 5.08 -10.07
C ILE A 186 1.38 4.59 -10.99
N SER A 187 2.10 5.51 -11.61
CA SER A 187 3.11 5.22 -12.63
C SER A 187 4.26 4.33 -12.15
N GLN A 188 4.64 4.42 -10.86
CA GLN A 188 5.71 3.60 -10.29
C GLN A 188 5.50 2.11 -10.55
N GLY A 189 4.28 1.61 -10.35
CA GLY A 189 3.99 0.18 -10.49
C GLY A 189 4.19 -0.33 -11.91
N TYR A 190 3.81 0.44 -12.92
CA TYR A 190 4.00 0.05 -14.32
C TYR A 190 5.48 0.05 -14.70
N LEU A 191 6.24 1.05 -14.25
CA LEU A 191 7.68 1.14 -14.49
C LEU A 191 8.41 -0.05 -13.83
N LEU A 192 8.15 -0.33 -12.57
CA LEU A 192 8.74 -1.48 -11.87
C LEU A 192 8.25 -2.81 -12.44
N GLY A 193 6.96 -2.89 -12.80
CA GLY A 193 6.36 -4.08 -13.43
C GLY A 193 7.04 -4.44 -14.74
N GLU A 194 7.31 -3.45 -15.59
CA GLU A 194 8.01 -3.67 -16.86
C GLU A 194 9.48 -4.08 -16.65
N ILE A 195 10.17 -3.46 -15.67
CA ILE A 195 11.54 -3.84 -15.33
C ILE A 195 11.60 -5.32 -14.89
N VAL A 196 10.71 -5.73 -13.98
CA VAL A 196 10.62 -7.13 -13.52
C VAL A 196 10.33 -8.05 -14.71
N LYS A 197 9.34 -7.71 -15.55
CA LYS A 197 8.95 -8.50 -16.73
C LYS A 197 10.10 -8.67 -17.73
N ARG A 198 10.92 -7.63 -17.93
CA ARG A 198 12.07 -7.66 -18.85
C ARG A 198 13.22 -8.53 -18.35
N ILE A 199 13.41 -8.58 -17.03
CA ILE A 199 14.52 -9.32 -16.41
C ILE A 199 14.12 -10.79 -16.19
N ASP A 200 12.97 -11.05 -15.57
CA ASP A 200 12.54 -12.38 -15.16
C ASP A 200 11.67 -13.12 -16.22
N GLY A 201 10.94 -12.35 -17.03
CA GLY A 201 9.99 -12.87 -18.02
C GLY A 201 8.57 -13.07 -17.51
N ARG A 202 8.34 -13.12 -16.21
CA ARG A 202 7.01 -13.14 -15.59
C ARG A 202 6.50 -11.70 -15.37
N SER A 203 5.19 -11.53 -15.30
CA SER A 203 4.63 -10.28 -14.79
C SER A 203 5.00 -10.09 -13.31
N LEU A 204 4.97 -8.85 -12.81
CA LEU A 204 5.30 -8.57 -11.42
C LEU A 204 4.34 -9.28 -10.45
N GLY A 205 3.04 -9.33 -10.77
CA GLY A 205 2.06 -10.04 -9.95
C GLY A 205 2.32 -11.55 -9.91
N THR A 206 2.71 -12.16 -11.03
CA THR A 206 3.10 -13.59 -11.08
C THR A 206 4.39 -13.80 -10.29
N PHE A 207 5.42 -12.99 -10.50
CA PHE A 207 6.67 -13.06 -9.73
C PHE A 207 6.41 -12.96 -8.23
N PHE A 208 5.64 -11.97 -7.81
CA PHE A 208 5.27 -11.78 -6.41
C PHE A 208 4.52 -12.99 -5.83
N ALA A 209 3.54 -13.51 -6.56
CA ALA A 209 2.75 -14.67 -6.11
C ALA A 209 3.61 -15.92 -5.91
N GLU A 210 4.56 -16.18 -6.80
CA GLU A 210 5.39 -17.38 -6.78
C GLU A 210 6.60 -17.28 -5.85
N GLU A 211 7.21 -16.09 -5.75
CA GLU A 211 8.46 -15.89 -5.01
C GLU A 211 8.25 -15.33 -3.58
N VAL A 212 7.12 -14.65 -3.32
CA VAL A 212 6.85 -14.01 -2.03
C VAL A 212 5.61 -14.59 -1.36
N ALA A 213 4.43 -14.36 -1.94
CA ALA A 213 3.17 -14.70 -1.28
C ALA A 213 3.00 -16.21 -1.08
N GLY A 214 3.27 -17.01 -2.10
CA GLY A 214 3.16 -18.47 -2.04
C GLY A 214 4.05 -19.11 -1.00
N PRO A 215 5.37 -18.89 -1.01
CA PRO A 215 6.29 -19.44 0.01
C PRO A 215 5.94 -19.06 1.45
N LEU A 216 5.40 -17.86 1.67
CA LEU A 216 4.99 -17.35 2.99
C LEU A 216 3.57 -17.73 3.38
N GLY A 217 2.78 -18.32 2.48
CA GLY A 217 1.35 -18.56 2.69
C GLY A 217 0.54 -17.28 2.90
N ALA A 218 1.01 -16.16 2.34
CA ALA A 218 0.40 -14.86 2.50
C ALA A 218 -0.72 -14.65 1.48
N ASP A 219 -1.90 -14.31 1.96
CA ASP A 219 -3.08 -14.06 1.13
C ASP A 219 -3.09 -12.62 0.61
N PHE A 220 -2.11 -12.33 -0.25
CA PHE A 220 -1.94 -11.03 -0.90
C PHE A 220 -1.79 -11.21 -2.41
N HIS A 221 -2.49 -10.38 -3.18
CA HIS A 221 -2.57 -10.51 -4.63
C HIS A 221 -2.33 -9.18 -5.34
N ILE A 222 -1.52 -9.20 -6.40
CA ILE A 222 -1.42 -8.15 -7.42
C ILE A 222 -1.94 -8.79 -8.70
N GLY A 223 -3.15 -8.41 -9.15
CA GLY A 223 -3.93 -9.21 -10.08
C GLY A 223 -4.71 -10.31 -9.34
N THR A 224 -5.74 -9.90 -8.58
CA THR A 224 -6.51 -10.78 -7.70
C THR A 224 -7.32 -11.81 -8.49
N PRO A 225 -7.20 -13.11 -8.22
CA PRO A 225 -7.92 -14.15 -8.95
C PRO A 225 -9.43 -14.16 -8.64
N ALA A 226 -10.23 -14.66 -9.59
CA ALA A 226 -11.69 -14.69 -9.47
C ALA A 226 -12.18 -15.51 -8.25
N SER A 227 -11.41 -16.47 -7.80
CA SER A 227 -11.73 -17.29 -6.62
C SER A 227 -11.78 -16.48 -5.33
N CYS A 228 -11.18 -15.27 -5.31
CA CYS A 228 -11.18 -14.39 -4.16
C CYS A 228 -12.39 -13.44 -4.11
N ASP A 229 -13.18 -13.31 -5.19
CA ASP A 229 -14.25 -12.29 -5.28
C ASP A 229 -15.24 -12.32 -4.11
N SER A 230 -15.57 -13.52 -3.62
CA SER A 230 -16.55 -13.70 -2.53
C SER A 230 -16.09 -13.21 -1.15
N ARG A 231 -14.83 -12.77 -1.01
CA ARG A 231 -14.26 -12.29 0.25
C ARG A 231 -13.51 -10.95 0.12
N VAL A 232 -13.65 -10.29 -1.05
CA VAL A 232 -13.12 -8.94 -1.25
C VAL A 232 -14.12 -7.91 -0.75
N ALA A 233 -13.79 -7.25 0.37
CA ALA A 233 -14.58 -6.12 0.85
C ALA A 233 -14.43 -4.91 -0.09
N ARG A 234 -15.49 -4.09 -0.19
CA ARG A 234 -15.44 -2.81 -0.90
C ARG A 234 -14.85 -1.75 0.01
N VAL A 235 -14.01 -0.88 -0.56
CA VAL A 235 -13.61 0.35 0.13
C VAL A 235 -14.80 1.29 0.23
N ILE A 236 -14.90 2.00 1.34
CA ILE A 236 -15.83 3.12 1.53
C ILE A 236 -15.04 4.37 1.16
N PRO A 237 -15.36 5.06 0.06
CA PRO A 237 -14.60 6.20 -0.42
C PRO A 237 -14.39 7.29 0.63
N PRO A 238 -13.28 8.04 0.55
CA PRO A 238 -13.06 9.18 1.44
C PRO A 238 -14.05 10.29 1.12
N PRO A 239 -14.28 11.25 2.07
CA PRO A 239 -15.18 12.36 1.87
C PRO A 239 -14.83 13.26 0.68
N SER A 240 -13.53 13.40 0.40
CA SER A 240 -13.00 14.24 -0.68
C SER A 240 -12.18 13.39 -1.65
N PRO A 241 -12.36 13.56 -2.98
CA PRO A 241 -11.53 12.91 -3.97
C PRO A 241 -10.09 13.42 -3.93
N LEU A 242 -9.15 12.64 -4.49
CA LEU A 242 -7.75 13.07 -4.60
C LEU A 242 -7.64 14.27 -5.58
N GLY A 243 -7.05 15.38 -5.13
CA GLY A 243 -6.53 16.43 -6.01
C GLY A 243 -7.53 17.46 -6.52
N GLU A 244 -8.79 17.52 -6.03
CA GLU A 244 -9.82 18.40 -6.61
C GLU A 244 -9.93 19.81 -6.01
N GLU A 245 -9.63 20.08 -4.76
CA GLU A 245 -9.85 21.40 -4.15
C GLU A 245 -8.66 22.37 -4.29
N GLY A 246 -8.86 23.45 -5.05
CA GLY A 246 -7.94 24.58 -5.13
C GLY A 246 -6.62 24.33 -5.87
N ALA A 247 -6.56 23.26 -6.66
CA ALA A 247 -5.36 22.85 -7.35
C ALA A 247 -4.95 23.84 -8.45
N ASP A 248 -3.68 24.20 -8.46
CA ASP A 248 -3.05 24.83 -9.62
C ASP A 248 -2.95 23.82 -10.76
N HIS A 249 -3.76 24.01 -11.81
CA HIS A 249 -3.85 23.10 -12.96
C HIS A 249 -2.54 22.99 -13.75
N ASP A 250 -1.62 23.94 -13.59
CA ASP A 250 -0.30 23.91 -14.20
C ASP A 250 0.73 23.18 -13.33
N SER A 251 0.36 22.80 -12.11
CA SER A 251 1.27 22.11 -11.19
C SER A 251 1.54 20.66 -11.60
N ILE A 252 2.73 20.16 -11.25
CA ILE A 252 3.07 18.73 -11.43
C ILE A 252 2.13 17.84 -10.60
N ALA A 253 1.72 18.31 -9.42
CA ALA A 253 0.78 17.60 -8.56
C ALA A 253 -0.57 17.36 -9.26
N TYR A 254 -1.16 18.41 -9.85
CA TYR A 254 -2.40 18.27 -10.60
C TYR A 254 -2.24 17.34 -11.80
N ARG A 255 -1.19 17.52 -12.61
CA ARG A 255 -0.91 16.64 -13.77
C ARG A 255 -0.77 15.18 -13.37
N THR A 256 -0.22 14.90 -12.18
CA THR A 256 -0.04 13.53 -11.66
C THR A 256 -1.35 12.93 -11.17
N LEU A 257 -2.17 13.69 -10.41
CA LEU A 257 -3.33 13.17 -9.70
C LEU A 257 -4.63 13.25 -10.52
N ALA A 258 -4.71 14.14 -11.52
CA ALA A 258 -5.87 14.32 -12.36
C ALA A 258 -5.81 13.56 -13.70
N ASN A 259 -4.72 12.85 -14.01
CA ASN A 259 -4.56 12.13 -15.28
C ASN A 259 -4.08 10.68 -15.10
N PRO A 260 -5.03 9.72 -14.97
CA PRO A 260 -6.47 9.94 -14.82
C PRO A 260 -6.84 10.33 -13.39
N ALA A 261 -7.93 11.07 -13.24
CA ALA A 261 -8.54 11.34 -11.95
C ALA A 261 -9.13 10.04 -11.38
N LEU A 262 -8.39 9.40 -10.46
CA LEU A 262 -8.77 8.13 -9.89
C LEU A 262 -9.79 8.31 -8.77
N THR A 263 -10.91 7.56 -8.86
CA THR A 263 -11.91 7.47 -7.80
C THR A 263 -11.77 6.15 -7.04
N ALA A 264 -12.08 6.16 -5.75
CA ALA A 264 -11.89 4.99 -4.91
C ALA A 264 -12.84 3.83 -5.27
N ASP A 265 -14.05 4.13 -5.70
CA ASP A 265 -15.06 3.18 -6.16
C ASP A 265 -14.66 2.42 -7.43
N PHE A 266 -13.73 2.96 -8.24
CA PHE A 266 -13.18 2.22 -9.37
C PHE A 266 -12.51 0.89 -8.94
N SER A 267 -12.01 0.80 -7.71
CA SER A 267 -11.44 -0.42 -7.14
C SER A 267 -12.48 -1.54 -6.89
N TRP A 268 -13.77 -1.24 -6.92
CA TRP A 268 -14.82 -2.26 -6.77
C TRP A 268 -14.94 -3.14 -8.01
N ARG A 269 -14.47 -2.64 -9.15
CA ARG A 269 -14.62 -3.28 -10.45
C ARG A 269 -13.83 -4.59 -10.54
N LYS A 270 -14.43 -5.54 -11.21
CA LYS A 270 -13.83 -6.85 -11.47
C LYS A 270 -12.57 -6.76 -12.33
N ASP A 271 -12.58 -5.88 -13.33
CA ASP A 271 -11.44 -5.65 -14.22
C ASP A 271 -10.26 -5.00 -13.47
N TRP A 272 -10.51 -4.05 -12.55
CA TRP A 272 -9.48 -3.52 -11.65
C TRP A 272 -8.83 -4.62 -10.82
N ARG A 273 -9.63 -5.50 -10.19
CA ARG A 273 -9.12 -6.60 -9.38
C ARG A 273 -8.22 -7.55 -10.17
N ARG A 274 -8.54 -7.79 -11.46
CA ARG A 274 -7.78 -8.69 -12.34
C ARG A 274 -6.54 -8.05 -12.92
N ALA A 275 -6.54 -6.72 -13.08
CA ALA A 275 -5.41 -5.99 -13.59
C ALA A 275 -4.24 -6.01 -12.58
N GLU A 276 -3.03 -6.15 -13.10
CA GLU A 276 -1.83 -5.93 -12.31
C GLU A 276 -1.51 -4.44 -12.28
N ILE A 277 -1.84 -3.79 -11.16
CA ILE A 277 -1.54 -2.38 -10.90
C ILE A 277 -0.61 -2.29 -9.69
N PRO A 278 0.72 -2.53 -9.87
CA PRO A 278 1.63 -2.79 -8.75
C PRO A 278 1.89 -1.57 -7.84
N ALA A 279 1.27 -0.43 -8.15
CA ALA A 279 1.32 0.77 -7.29
C ALA A 279 0.09 0.93 -6.39
N ALA A 280 -1.06 0.28 -6.72
CA ALA A 280 -2.33 0.58 -6.06
C ALA A 280 -3.35 -0.56 -6.06
N GLY A 281 -3.19 -1.58 -6.89
CA GLY A 281 -4.18 -2.64 -7.12
C GLY A 281 -4.00 -3.89 -6.23
N GLY A 282 -3.14 -3.85 -5.22
CA GLY A 282 -2.95 -4.97 -4.30
C GLY A 282 -4.18 -5.22 -3.44
N HIS A 283 -4.56 -6.49 -3.27
CA HIS A 283 -5.62 -6.93 -2.38
C HIS A 283 -5.06 -7.90 -1.34
N GLY A 284 -5.35 -7.63 -0.08
CA GLY A 284 -4.92 -8.45 1.05
C GLY A 284 -5.57 -8.00 2.35
N ASN A 285 -5.19 -8.64 3.44
CA ASN A 285 -5.52 -8.23 4.80
C ASN A 285 -4.25 -7.87 5.58
N ALA A 286 -4.37 -7.38 6.80
CA ALA A 286 -3.21 -6.97 7.58
C ALA A 286 -2.23 -8.13 7.83
N ARG A 287 -2.74 -9.34 8.08
CA ARG A 287 -1.91 -10.55 8.25
C ARG A 287 -1.04 -10.79 7.02
N SER A 288 -1.62 -10.77 5.82
CA SER A 288 -0.90 -11.04 4.60
C SER A 288 0.17 -9.99 4.30
N VAL A 289 -0.12 -8.71 4.54
CA VAL A 289 0.86 -7.63 4.40
C VAL A 289 2.00 -7.80 5.41
N ALA A 290 1.70 -8.07 6.68
CA ALA A 290 2.72 -8.30 7.70
C ALA A 290 3.60 -9.52 7.37
N LEU A 291 3.00 -10.64 6.95
CA LEU A 291 3.73 -11.85 6.57
C LEU A 291 4.68 -11.62 5.40
N CYS A 292 4.27 -10.89 4.35
CA CYS A 292 5.13 -10.57 3.21
C CYS A 292 6.41 -9.81 3.62
N HIS A 293 6.35 -9.02 4.67
CA HIS A 293 7.48 -8.23 5.16
C HIS A 293 8.21 -8.83 6.37
N THR A 294 7.69 -9.91 6.95
CA THR A 294 8.32 -10.59 8.09
C THR A 294 9.77 -11.03 7.81
N PRO A 295 10.10 -11.64 6.65
CA PRO A 295 11.50 -11.93 6.35
C PRO A 295 12.38 -10.69 6.34
N THR A 296 11.93 -9.58 5.74
CA THR A 296 12.67 -8.31 5.71
C THR A 296 12.92 -7.78 7.13
N ALA A 297 11.91 -7.80 8.00
CA ALA A 297 12.05 -7.40 9.40
C ALA A 297 13.06 -8.28 10.17
N CYS A 298 13.17 -9.55 9.81
CA CYS A 298 14.08 -10.53 10.42
C CYS A 298 15.44 -10.63 9.69
N GLY A 299 15.88 -9.59 8.98
CA GLY A 299 17.18 -9.58 8.30
C GLY A 299 17.21 -10.36 6.98
N GLY A 300 16.06 -10.58 6.36
CA GLY A 300 15.89 -11.20 5.05
C GLY A 300 15.31 -12.61 5.05
N THR A 301 15.27 -13.27 6.22
CA THR A 301 14.80 -14.67 6.35
C THR A 301 13.85 -14.84 7.53
N ALA A 302 12.72 -15.51 7.32
CA ALA A 302 11.82 -15.95 8.39
C ALA A 302 11.15 -17.28 8.00
N HIS A 303 10.88 -18.14 8.96
CA HIS A 303 10.20 -19.45 8.79
C HIS A 303 10.79 -20.32 7.67
N GLY A 304 12.11 -20.22 7.44
CA GLY A 304 12.80 -20.98 6.39
C GLY A 304 12.63 -20.40 4.98
N VAL A 305 11.98 -19.27 4.84
CA VAL A 305 11.87 -18.52 3.57
C VAL A 305 12.86 -17.36 3.59
N THR A 306 13.77 -17.33 2.63
CA THR A 306 14.72 -16.23 2.41
C THR A 306 14.25 -15.43 1.20
N LEU A 307 13.94 -14.15 1.40
CA LEU A 307 13.58 -13.23 0.32
C LEU A 307 14.77 -12.34 -0.08
N LEU A 308 15.58 -11.94 0.91
CA LEU A 308 16.73 -11.07 0.73
C LEU A 308 17.91 -11.60 1.57
N SER A 309 19.12 -11.28 1.17
CA SER A 309 20.29 -11.35 2.06
C SER A 309 20.28 -10.19 3.07
N GLU A 310 21.15 -10.23 4.09
CA GLU A 310 21.34 -9.08 4.99
C GLU A 310 21.76 -7.81 4.23
N ASP A 311 22.60 -7.94 3.21
CA ASP A 311 23.02 -6.84 2.33
C ASP A 311 21.83 -6.34 1.49
N GLY A 312 20.95 -7.23 1.02
CA GLY A 312 19.72 -6.88 0.32
C GLY A 312 18.77 -6.07 1.20
N VAL A 313 18.61 -6.45 2.48
CA VAL A 313 17.85 -5.68 3.47
C VAL A 313 18.52 -4.32 3.74
N ALA A 314 19.85 -4.30 3.89
CA ALA A 314 20.56 -3.04 4.13
C ALA A 314 20.37 -2.01 3.02
N ARG A 315 20.26 -2.44 1.75
CA ARG A 315 20.01 -1.55 0.60
C ARG A 315 18.69 -0.77 0.69
N ILE A 316 17.69 -1.26 1.42
CA ILE A 316 16.44 -0.53 1.65
C ILE A 316 16.72 0.85 2.24
N PHE A 317 17.72 0.92 3.12
CA PHE A 317 18.09 2.10 3.88
C PHE A 317 19.12 3.02 3.16
N ASP A 318 19.50 2.68 1.93
CA ASP A 318 20.29 3.59 1.08
C ASP A 318 19.42 4.80 0.72
N GLN A 319 19.57 5.88 1.51
CA GLN A 319 18.81 7.11 1.33
C GLN A 319 19.03 7.69 -0.06
N GLN A 320 17.96 7.92 -0.81
CA GLN A 320 17.98 8.44 -2.18
C GLN A 320 17.63 9.91 -2.25
N ILE A 321 16.67 10.36 -1.46
CA ILE A 321 16.21 11.74 -1.43
C ILE A 321 15.59 12.06 -0.07
N GLU A 322 15.78 13.30 0.40
CA GLU A 322 15.09 13.87 1.55
C GLU A 322 14.68 15.30 1.23
N GLY A 323 13.45 15.66 1.52
CA GLY A 323 12.93 17.01 1.33
C GLY A 323 11.47 17.05 0.86
N PRO A 324 11.00 18.24 0.43
CA PRO A 324 9.62 18.41 0.01
C PRO A 324 9.33 17.62 -1.27
N ASP A 325 8.15 16.98 -1.28
CA ASP A 325 7.64 16.28 -2.45
C ASP A 325 6.85 17.22 -3.36
N LEU A 326 6.96 17.04 -4.68
CA LEU A 326 6.27 17.90 -5.66
C LEU A 326 4.76 17.61 -5.78
N ILE A 327 4.31 16.46 -5.29
CA ILE A 327 2.93 15.98 -5.42
C ILE A 327 2.22 15.96 -4.07
N LEU A 328 2.85 15.35 -3.08
CA LEU A 328 2.30 15.27 -1.72
C LEU A 328 2.71 16.52 -0.93
N PRO A 329 1.81 17.11 -0.11
CA PRO A 329 2.15 18.26 0.73
C PRO A 329 2.95 17.83 1.98
N LEU A 330 4.02 17.05 1.78
CA LEU A 330 4.83 16.40 2.79
C LEU A 330 6.32 16.51 2.47
N GLU A 331 7.15 16.43 3.50
CA GLU A 331 8.57 16.13 3.34
C GLU A 331 8.76 14.61 3.38
N LEU A 332 9.37 14.07 2.34
CA LEU A 332 9.67 12.65 2.23
C LEU A 332 11.15 12.39 2.48
N ASN A 333 11.43 11.31 3.19
CA ASN A 333 12.74 10.69 3.28
C ASN A 333 12.61 9.30 2.66
N MET A 334 13.22 9.08 1.48
CA MET A 334 13.04 7.85 0.71
C MET A 334 14.35 7.07 0.57
N GLY A 335 14.26 5.78 0.88
CA GLY A 335 15.26 4.78 0.50
C GLY A 335 14.88 4.05 -0.80
N MET A 336 15.31 2.80 -0.91
CA MET A 336 15.02 1.97 -2.09
C MET A 336 13.59 1.41 -2.04
N GLY A 337 12.61 2.23 -2.42
CA GLY A 337 11.21 1.84 -2.55
C GLY A 337 10.37 1.97 -1.28
N PHE A 338 10.96 2.48 -0.21
CA PHE A 338 10.33 2.67 1.09
C PHE A 338 10.59 4.06 1.64
N GLY A 339 9.64 4.58 2.41
CA GLY A 339 9.86 5.71 3.28
C GLY A 339 10.77 5.33 4.44
N LEU A 340 11.66 6.24 4.82
CA LEU A 340 12.58 6.12 5.94
C LEU A 340 12.14 7.03 7.10
N PRO A 341 12.63 6.80 8.34
CA PRO A 341 12.30 7.65 9.49
C PRO A 341 12.55 9.13 9.21
N GLY A 342 11.66 9.96 9.68
CA GLY A 342 11.70 11.40 9.49
C GLY A 342 10.50 12.07 10.13
N PRO A 343 10.22 13.35 9.81
CA PRO A 343 9.10 14.08 10.40
C PRO A 343 7.73 13.43 10.19
N MET A 344 7.56 12.67 9.09
CA MET A 344 6.31 12.00 8.76
C MET A 344 6.05 10.77 9.64
N LEU A 345 7.10 10.06 10.05
CA LEU A 345 7.00 8.89 10.93
C LEU A 345 8.15 8.89 11.94
N PRO A 346 7.93 9.51 13.13
CA PRO A 346 8.91 9.50 14.21
C PRO A 346 8.89 8.15 14.94
N VAL A 347 9.67 7.19 14.45
CA VAL A 347 9.85 5.86 15.06
C VAL A 347 11.16 5.77 15.84
N PRO A 348 11.24 4.87 16.85
CA PRO A 348 12.41 4.82 17.74
C PRO A 348 13.68 4.29 17.08
N ASN A 349 13.55 3.43 16.06
CA ASN A 349 14.67 2.68 15.50
C ASN A 349 15.05 3.20 14.10
N PRO A 350 16.34 3.42 13.83
CA PRO A 350 16.80 4.00 12.57
C PRO A 350 16.62 3.06 11.36
N ARG A 351 16.66 1.73 11.56
CA ARG A 351 16.38 0.79 10.48
C ARG A 351 14.91 0.39 10.44
N THR A 352 14.04 1.40 10.44
CA THR A 352 12.61 1.25 10.16
C THR A 352 12.33 1.77 8.76
N CYS A 353 11.54 1.02 7.98
CA CYS A 353 11.03 1.49 6.70
C CYS A 353 9.53 1.24 6.61
N PHE A 354 8.85 2.00 5.74
CA PHE A 354 7.40 1.98 5.72
C PHE A 354 6.83 2.47 4.39
N TRP A 355 5.57 2.17 4.17
CA TRP A 355 4.70 2.91 3.27
C TRP A 355 3.24 2.67 3.62
N GLY A 356 2.39 3.63 3.24
CA GLY A 356 0.96 3.55 3.46
C GLY A 356 0.16 3.74 2.20
N GLY A 357 -1.13 3.41 2.26
CA GLY A 357 -2.07 3.56 1.16
C GLY A 357 -3.04 4.70 1.36
N TRP A 358 -3.63 5.14 0.26
CA TRP A 358 -4.74 6.08 0.28
C TRP A 358 -5.88 5.55 1.15
N GLY A 359 -6.32 6.37 2.08
CA GLY A 359 -7.39 6.03 3.00
C GLY A 359 -6.95 5.45 4.34
N GLY A 360 -5.64 5.10 4.53
CA GLY A 360 -5.16 4.78 5.87
C GLY A 360 -4.44 3.44 6.04
N SER A 361 -4.42 2.54 5.03
CA SER A 361 -3.65 1.29 5.15
C SER A 361 -2.16 1.59 5.37
N LEU A 362 -1.46 0.73 6.11
CA LEU A 362 -0.09 0.99 6.55
C LEU A 362 0.69 -0.32 6.68
N ALA A 363 1.95 -0.30 6.23
CA ALA A 363 2.95 -1.31 6.48
C ALA A 363 4.20 -0.66 7.08
N ILE A 364 4.68 -1.20 8.21
CA ILE A 364 5.90 -0.78 8.90
C ILE A 364 6.80 -2.00 9.06
N ILE A 365 8.06 -1.84 8.74
CA ILE A 365 9.08 -2.87 8.87
C ILE A 365 10.23 -2.28 9.70
N ASP A 366 10.41 -2.78 10.90
CA ASP A 366 11.48 -2.38 11.81
C ASP A 366 12.47 -3.54 11.95
N VAL A 367 13.61 -3.41 11.31
CA VAL A 367 14.65 -4.45 11.29
C VAL A 367 15.40 -4.54 12.64
N ASP A 368 15.50 -3.42 13.37
CA ASP A 368 16.18 -3.39 14.66
C ASP A 368 15.36 -4.10 15.76
N ALA A 369 14.03 -3.93 15.71
CA ALA A 369 13.11 -4.59 16.63
C ALA A 369 12.54 -5.91 16.08
N GLN A 370 12.86 -6.26 14.84
CA GLN A 370 12.32 -7.42 14.11
C GLN A 370 10.80 -7.41 14.06
N ILE A 371 10.20 -6.24 13.84
CA ILE A 371 8.74 -6.05 13.72
C ILE A 371 8.34 -5.93 12.26
N SER A 372 7.30 -6.67 11.88
CA SER A 372 6.47 -6.33 10.73
C SER A 372 5.06 -6.02 11.21
N PHE A 373 4.61 -4.81 10.95
CA PHE A 373 3.29 -4.29 11.35
C PHE A 373 2.47 -3.96 10.12
N SER A 374 1.19 -4.29 10.14
CA SER A 374 0.24 -3.81 9.14
C SER A 374 -1.14 -3.51 9.72
N TYR A 375 -1.79 -2.52 9.13
CA TYR A 375 -3.18 -2.16 9.36
C TYR A 375 -3.88 -1.94 8.02
N VAL A 376 -5.07 -2.50 7.85
CA VAL A 376 -5.93 -2.28 6.68
C VAL A 376 -7.39 -2.09 7.11
N MET A 377 -8.18 -1.36 6.32
CA MET A 377 -9.57 -1.01 6.64
C MET A 377 -10.37 -0.78 5.35
N ASN A 378 -11.71 -0.86 5.44
CA ASN A 378 -12.57 -0.50 4.32
C ASN A 378 -12.94 0.99 4.31
N ARG A 379 -13.12 1.65 5.47
CA ARG A 379 -13.42 3.08 5.48
C ARG A 379 -12.16 3.90 5.28
N MET A 380 -12.08 4.53 4.10
CA MET A 380 -10.96 5.39 3.75
C MET A 380 -11.04 6.73 4.50
N GLY A 381 -9.90 7.14 5.08
CA GLY A 381 -9.66 8.50 5.52
C GLY A 381 -9.14 9.38 4.37
N GLU A 382 -8.81 10.63 4.66
CA GLU A 382 -8.30 11.60 3.66
C GLU A 382 -6.78 11.42 3.41
N GLY A 383 -6.06 10.70 4.27
CA GLY A 383 -4.61 10.50 4.18
C GLY A 383 -4.21 9.66 2.95
N THR A 384 -3.06 9.99 2.36
CA THR A 384 -2.51 9.30 1.19
C THR A 384 -1.45 8.24 1.53
N THR A 385 -0.92 8.25 2.78
CA THR A 385 0.23 7.43 3.21
C THR A 385 0.06 6.89 4.63
N GLY A 386 -1.12 6.42 4.97
CA GLY A 386 -1.51 6.06 6.33
C GLY A 386 -2.25 7.17 7.05
N ASP A 387 -2.72 6.92 8.28
CA ASP A 387 -3.39 7.89 9.13
C ASP A 387 -3.22 7.60 10.63
N LEU A 388 -3.90 8.39 11.48
CA LEU A 388 -3.79 8.29 12.94
C LEU A 388 -4.29 6.95 13.50
N ARG A 389 -5.17 6.22 12.79
CA ARG A 389 -5.67 4.90 13.20
C ARG A 389 -4.53 3.88 13.24
N GLY A 390 -3.78 3.78 12.12
CA GLY A 390 -2.59 2.93 12.04
C GLY A 390 -1.47 3.39 12.97
N ALA A 391 -1.24 4.70 13.07
CA ALA A 391 -0.22 5.26 13.96
C ALA A 391 -0.49 4.95 15.45
N GLY A 392 -1.74 5.04 15.90
CA GLY A 392 -2.14 4.70 17.25
C GLY A 392 -1.88 3.24 17.61
N LEU A 393 -2.17 2.33 16.68
CA LEU A 393 -1.90 0.89 16.83
C LEU A 393 -0.39 0.60 16.89
N LEU A 394 0.41 1.28 16.05
CA LEU A 394 1.86 1.15 16.06
C LEU A 394 2.46 1.61 17.41
N LEU A 395 1.98 2.74 17.94
CA LEU A 395 2.41 3.22 19.26
C LEU A 395 2.07 2.24 20.38
N ALA A 396 0.89 1.62 20.33
CA ALA A 396 0.50 0.58 21.29
C ALA A 396 1.41 -0.65 21.19
N ALA A 397 1.81 -1.05 19.96
CA ALA A 397 2.74 -2.15 19.72
C ALA A 397 4.14 -1.88 20.30
N TYR A 398 4.72 -0.71 20.03
CA TYR A 398 6.02 -0.34 20.62
C TYR A 398 5.93 -0.22 22.16
N GLY A 399 4.80 0.31 22.68
CA GLY A 399 4.56 0.37 24.13
C GLY A 399 4.56 -1.02 24.77
N ALA A 400 3.94 -2.00 24.14
CA ALA A 400 3.91 -3.39 24.60
C ALA A 400 5.31 -4.03 24.65
N MET A 401 6.19 -3.70 23.71
CA MET A 401 7.55 -4.24 23.69
C MET A 401 8.52 -3.61 24.69
N MET A 402 8.19 -2.43 25.22
CA MET A 402 8.99 -1.74 26.22
C MET A 402 8.58 -2.04 27.66
N ALA A 403 7.44 -2.70 27.87
CA ALA A 403 6.88 -3.04 29.17
C ALA A 403 7.44 -4.37 29.69
#